data_2dff11a8f878835d864d4c48d65e7031
#
_entry.id   2dff11a8f878835d864d4c48d65e7031
#
_cell.length_a   1.000
_cell.length_b   1.000
_cell.length_c   1.000
_cell.angle_alpha   90.00
_cell.angle_beta   90.00
_cell.angle_gamma   90.00
#
_symmetry.space_group_name_H-M   'P 1'
#
loop_
_entity.id
_entity.type
_entity.pdbx_description
1 polymer ?
#
loop_
_entity_poly.entity_id
_entity_poly.type
_entity_poly.pdbx_seq_one_letter_code
_entity_poly.pdbx_strand_id
1 'polypeptide(L)'
;MRKRALCFVLACSTAICIAQNESRFHSDLRREGEALKECGAISRVEDCGQTVFLGQPLHIAVGSLAPDNGVAVGLALVEHKNFANEWRTSFNVDAGATMNNSWRAGGYMKAFKLSGGNTYHVAPLFYLYSQSISLNRVDYFGLGQNTTPLNHTTFGFTENITGVNAAIPISVHGQAPIFAIVAEINGRFPSVRRGVEKNIPSIDSLFTESTAPGLNHQTAFVQPSEGLRLFPALFKDGIRLNYLLQFQQFFGPGDSVYSFRRFNADFDHEIPLSVLSKKYYNAGRAAVFPHNGPDGCTSTGGENKAIPCPQVSLTRKLEGSIHLRVFLSESFAGKGSSVPFYFSPTIGGSDLDGTHMLGSYPDYRFRGPDLLLFRGSVEHSLGKLPIGALFSVDEAKVGLRRGDISLDHFRHSFGAGLTVHAGGLPMISFLYTRGGNEGTHAIANISPALLGSSGRPPLF
;
A
#
# COMPACT_ATOMS: atom_id res chain seq x y z
N MET A 1 -16.49 31.99 9.38
CA MET A 1 -17.52 31.03 9.83
C MET A 1 -16.83 29.85 10.51
N ARG A 2 -16.64 29.95 11.80
CA ARG A 2 -16.05 28.94 12.68
C ARG A 2 -17.17 28.18 13.39
N LYS A 3 -16.92 26.88 13.71
CA LYS A 3 -17.75 25.99 14.54
C LYS A 3 -18.76 25.13 13.78
N ARG A 4 -18.28 23.95 13.29
CA ARG A 4 -19.09 22.72 13.13
C ARG A 4 -18.20 21.51 12.75
N ALA A 5 -17.18 21.21 13.56
CA ALA A 5 -16.33 20.01 13.36
C ALA A 5 -15.99 19.29 14.68
N LEU A 6 -16.81 19.44 15.73
CA LEU A 6 -16.46 18.87 17.03
C LEU A 6 -17.62 18.11 17.71
N CYS A 7 -18.51 17.49 16.96
CA CYS A 7 -19.67 16.79 17.56
C CYS A 7 -19.83 15.31 17.15
N PHE A 8 -18.79 14.64 16.65
CA PHE A 8 -18.93 13.21 16.29
C PHE A 8 -18.15 12.24 17.18
N VAL A 9 -17.49 12.69 18.25
CA VAL A 9 -16.66 11.82 19.11
C VAL A 9 -17.31 11.52 20.48
N LEU A 10 -18.46 12.11 20.82
CA LEU A 10 -19.01 12.02 22.19
C LEU A 10 -20.40 11.37 22.30
N ALA A 11 -20.83 10.55 21.38
CA ALA A 11 -22.15 9.92 21.42
C ALA A 11 -22.13 8.37 21.58
N CYS A 12 -21.08 7.79 22.16
CA CYS A 12 -21.04 6.35 22.46
C CYS A 12 -20.80 6.01 23.93
N SER A 13 -21.15 6.87 24.86
CA SER A 13 -20.98 6.59 26.29
C SER A 13 -22.28 6.63 27.07
N THR A 14 -23.30 5.88 26.64
CA THR A 14 -24.39 5.50 27.56
C THR A 14 -24.99 4.16 27.18
N ALA A 15 -25.06 3.29 28.19
CA ALA A 15 -25.75 2.01 28.32
C ALA A 15 -24.94 0.81 27.75
N ILE A 16 -24.45 -0.08 28.61
CA ILE A 16 -25.30 -1.11 29.23
C ILE A 16 -24.48 -1.81 30.32
N CYS A 17 -24.84 -1.66 31.55
CA CYS A 17 -24.58 -2.66 32.60
C CYS A 17 -25.50 -3.84 32.36
N ILE A 18 -25.02 -4.93 31.76
CA ILE A 18 -25.63 -6.24 31.88
C ILE A 18 -24.52 -7.30 31.84
N ALA A 19 -24.42 -8.02 32.97
CA ALA A 19 -23.85 -9.37 33.16
C ALA A 19 -22.43 -9.65 32.63
N GLN A 20 -21.48 -9.67 33.50
CA GLN A 20 -20.36 -10.60 33.75
C GLN A 20 -19.72 -11.42 32.61
N ASN A 21 -19.89 -11.09 31.36
CA ASN A 21 -19.02 -11.58 30.31
C ASN A 21 -18.14 -10.40 29.87
N GLU A 22 -16.86 -10.45 30.23
CA GLU A 22 -15.84 -9.52 29.74
C GLU A 22 -16.02 -9.38 28.22
N SER A 23 -16.12 -8.15 27.71
CA SER A 23 -16.23 -7.96 26.27
C SER A 23 -14.96 -8.51 25.59
N ARG A 24 -15.08 -9.05 24.39
CA ARG A 24 -13.93 -9.58 23.64
C ARG A 24 -12.82 -8.52 23.52
N PHE A 25 -13.18 -7.28 23.29
CA PHE A 25 -12.25 -6.16 23.25
C PHE A 25 -11.42 -6.05 24.53
N HIS A 26 -12.05 -6.14 25.71
CA HIS A 26 -11.33 -6.09 26.98
C HIS A 26 -10.45 -7.32 27.20
N SER A 27 -10.90 -8.50 26.81
CA SER A 27 -10.10 -9.72 26.94
C SER A 27 -8.88 -9.67 26.01
N ASP A 28 -9.02 -9.14 24.80
CA ASP A 28 -7.94 -8.99 23.85
C ASP A 28 -6.93 -7.93 24.33
N LEU A 29 -7.40 -6.79 24.79
CA LEU A 29 -6.56 -5.74 25.36
C LEU A 29 -5.77 -6.21 26.60
N ARG A 30 -6.42 -7.00 27.47
CA ARG A 30 -5.74 -7.60 28.63
C ARG A 30 -4.65 -8.57 28.20
N ARG A 31 -4.94 -9.44 27.23
CA ARG A 31 -3.97 -10.39 26.68
C ARG A 31 -2.76 -9.69 26.06
N GLU A 32 -2.97 -8.62 25.29
CA GLU A 32 -1.87 -7.79 24.78
C GLU A 32 -1.06 -7.17 25.92
N GLY A 33 -1.74 -6.64 26.93
CA GLY A 33 -1.07 -6.11 28.12
C GLY A 33 -0.24 -7.16 28.88
N GLU A 34 -0.68 -8.40 28.93
CA GLU A 34 0.05 -9.53 29.48
C GLU A 34 1.27 -9.88 28.62
N ALA A 35 1.09 -9.97 27.30
CA ALA A 35 2.19 -10.21 26.35
C ALA A 35 3.27 -9.12 26.44
N LEU A 36 2.88 -7.85 26.59
CA LEU A 36 3.81 -6.75 26.77
C LEU A 36 4.58 -6.81 28.11
N LYS A 37 3.96 -7.29 29.19
CA LYS A 37 4.65 -7.48 30.48
C LYS A 37 5.76 -8.54 30.40
N GLU A 38 5.58 -9.55 29.56
CA GLU A 38 6.57 -10.59 29.34
C GLU A 38 7.75 -10.16 28.45
N CYS A 39 7.73 -8.96 27.91
CA CYS A 39 8.72 -8.40 26.99
C CYS A 39 10.11 -8.10 27.62
N GLY A 40 10.29 -8.30 28.92
CA GLY A 40 11.55 -8.00 29.59
C GLY A 40 12.74 -8.90 29.24
N ALA A 41 12.56 -9.96 28.47
CA ALA A 41 13.62 -10.90 28.12
C ALA A 41 14.12 -10.67 26.67
N ILE A 42 15.44 -10.55 26.50
CA ILE A 42 16.08 -10.34 25.18
C ILE A 42 15.71 -11.44 24.17
N SER A 43 15.43 -12.66 24.63
CA SER A 43 14.98 -13.76 23.76
C SER A 43 13.60 -13.58 23.13
N ARG A 44 12.82 -12.60 23.58
CA ARG A 44 11.44 -12.32 23.10
C ARG A 44 11.29 -10.98 22.41
N VAL A 45 12.39 -10.32 22.04
CA VAL A 45 12.37 -9.00 21.37
C VAL A 45 11.55 -9.02 20.08
N GLU A 46 11.59 -10.12 19.33
CA GLU A 46 10.81 -10.28 18.10
C GLU A 46 9.31 -10.36 18.41
N ASP A 47 8.91 -11.18 19.38
CA ASP A 47 7.50 -11.33 19.80
C ASP A 47 6.95 -10.01 20.34
N CYS A 48 7.78 -9.27 21.07
CA CYS A 48 7.43 -7.95 21.58
C CYS A 48 7.26 -6.92 20.48
N GLY A 49 8.18 -6.87 19.52
CA GLY A 49 8.05 -6.00 18.36
C GLY A 49 6.77 -6.28 17.59
N GLN A 50 6.44 -7.56 17.39
CA GLN A 50 5.18 -7.94 16.76
C GLN A 50 3.96 -7.47 17.57
N THR A 51 3.96 -7.63 18.90
CA THR A 51 2.84 -7.17 19.74
C THR A 51 2.69 -5.67 19.69
N VAL A 52 3.79 -4.90 19.78
CA VAL A 52 3.76 -3.44 19.79
C VAL A 52 3.29 -2.84 18.45
N PHE A 53 3.70 -3.44 17.32
CA PHE A 53 3.46 -2.87 15.99
C PHE A 53 2.39 -3.59 15.16
N LEU A 54 1.99 -4.79 15.57
CA LEU A 54 1.00 -5.61 14.85
C LEU A 54 -0.07 -6.20 15.79
N GLY A 55 -0.05 -5.82 17.08
CA GLY A 55 -0.99 -6.30 18.07
C GLY A 55 -2.44 -5.91 17.76
N GLN A 56 -3.36 -6.59 18.41
CA GLN A 56 -4.80 -6.38 18.27
C GLN A 56 -5.45 -6.45 19.66
N PRO A 57 -6.30 -5.50 20.03
CA PRO A 57 -7.00 -4.56 19.14
C PRO A 57 -6.28 -3.24 18.89
N LEU A 58 -5.28 -2.87 19.68
CA LEU A 58 -4.61 -1.55 19.61
C LEU A 58 -3.10 -1.73 19.48
N HIS A 59 -2.48 -1.06 18.51
CA HIS A 59 -1.04 -1.07 18.37
C HIS A 59 -0.49 0.30 17.93
N ILE A 60 0.82 0.48 18.08
CA ILE A 60 1.51 1.66 17.58
C ILE A 60 1.63 1.56 16.07
N ALA A 61 1.06 2.52 15.36
CA ALA A 61 1.18 2.66 13.92
C ALA A 61 2.47 3.43 13.58
N VAL A 62 3.35 2.83 12.77
CA VAL A 62 4.58 3.48 12.31
C VAL A 62 4.76 3.20 10.82
N GLY A 63 5.13 4.20 10.04
CA GLY A 63 5.43 3.99 8.61
C GLY A 63 5.76 5.28 7.89
N SER A 64 6.40 5.15 6.74
CA SER A 64 6.62 6.29 5.85
C SER A 64 5.30 6.71 5.22
N LEU A 65 4.97 8.00 5.24
CA LEU A 65 3.77 8.51 4.56
C LEU A 65 3.99 8.67 3.07
N ALA A 66 5.04 9.39 2.72
CA ALA A 66 5.46 9.67 1.36
C ALA A 66 6.92 10.17 1.42
N PRO A 67 7.67 10.15 0.31
CA PRO A 67 9.00 10.73 0.26
C PRO A 67 9.02 12.15 0.82
N ASP A 68 10.11 12.50 1.50
CA ASP A 68 10.34 13.80 2.15
C ASP A 68 9.33 14.23 3.24
N ASN A 69 8.29 13.44 3.48
CA ASN A 69 7.32 13.72 4.54
C ASN A 69 7.65 13.02 5.86
N GLY A 70 8.65 12.13 5.86
CA GLY A 70 9.16 11.49 7.05
C GLY A 70 8.34 10.27 7.50
N VAL A 71 8.73 9.75 8.67
CA VAL A 71 8.06 8.62 9.31
C VAL A 71 6.93 9.14 10.18
N ALA A 72 5.73 8.66 9.93
CA ALA A 72 4.58 8.92 10.78
C ALA A 72 4.57 7.95 11.95
N VAL A 73 4.19 8.46 13.10
CA VAL A 73 3.91 7.71 14.32
C VAL A 73 2.49 8.01 14.76
N GLY A 74 1.77 7.01 15.20
CA GLY A 74 0.39 7.15 15.62
C GLY A 74 -0.15 5.88 16.26
N LEU A 75 -1.45 5.68 16.15
CA LEU A 75 -2.16 4.54 16.72
C LEU A 75 -3.04 3.89 15.64
N ALA A 76 -3.19 2.58 15.75
CA ALA A 76 -4.13 1.80 14.95
C ALA A 76 -4.97 0.91 15.85
N LEU A 77 -6.26 0.86 15.55
CA LEU A 77 -7.24 -0.04 16.13
C LEU A 77 -7.63 -1.07 15.07
N VAL A 78 -7.47 -2.36 15.37
CA VAL A 78 -7.81 -3.45 14.46
C VAL A 78 -8.70 -4.44 15.18
N GLU A 79 -9.90 -4.67 14.66
CA GLU A 79 -10.84 -5.63 15.18
C GLU A 79 -11.29 -6.59 14.08
N HIS A 80 -11.40 -7.87 14.43
CA HIS A 80 -11.89 -8.90 13.54
C HIS A 80 -13.19 -9.50 14.07
N LYS A 81 -14.14 -9.70 13.16
CA LYS A 81 -15.41 -10.35 13.49
C LYS A 81 -15.76 -11.40 12.44
N ASN A 82 -16.10 -12.60 12.91
CA ASN A 82 -16.59 -13.66 12.05
C ASN A 82 -18.11 -13.64 12.00
N PHE A 83 -18.67 -13.78 10.80
CA PHE A 83 -20.10 -13.89 10.55
C PHE A 83 -20.40 -15.22 9.87
N ALA A 84 -21.36 -15.98 10.41
CA ALA A 84 -21.92 -17.18 9.81
C ALA A 84 -20.88 -18.22 9.37
N ASN A 85 -19.76 -18.36 10.07
CA ASN A 85 -18.67 -19.32 9.81
C ASN A 85 -18.01 -19.26 8.41
N GLU A 86 -18.51 -18.42 7.51
CA GLU A 86 -18.00 -18.30 6.14
C GLU A 86 -17.37 -16.95 5.86
N TRP A 87 -17.64 -15.95 6.69
CA TRP A 87 -17.17 -14.60 6.47
C TRP A 87 -16.35 -14.08 7.65
N ARG A 88 -15.25 -13.47 7.35
CA ARG A 88 -14.45 -12.69 8.29
C ARG A 88 -14.45 -11.23 7.86
N THR A 89 -14.77 -10.35 8.80
CA THR A 89 -14.68 -8.90 8.60
C THR A 89 -13.57 -8.34 9.47
N SER A 90 -12.74 -7.51 8.90
CA SER A 90 -11.69 -6.75 9.59
C SER A 90 -12.05 -5.28 9.57
N PHE A 91 -12.08 -4.65 10.73
CA PHE A 91 -12.26 -3.21 10.89
C PHE A 91 -10.95 -2.62 11.35
N ASN A 92 -10.46 -1.61 10.65
CA ASN A 92 -9.23 -0.94 10.98
C ASN A 92 -9.50 0.56 11.01
N VAL A 93 -8.98 1.23 12.04
CA VAL A 93 -8.94 2.70 12.11
C VAL A 93 -7.52 3.07 12.48
N ASP A 94 -6.91 3.94 11.69
CA ASP A 94 -5.56 4.40 11.96
C ASP A 94 -5.44 5.93 11.87
N ALA A 95 -4.52 6.49 12.63
CA ALA A 95 -4.12 7.88 12.50
C ALA A 95 -2.65 8.03 12.90
N GLY A 96 -1.89 8.73 12.09
CA GLY A 96 -0.49 9.00 12.33
C GLY A 96 -0.05 10.36 11.77
N ALA A 97 0.94 10.96 12.40
CA ALA A 97 1.50 12.24 12.00
C ALA A 97 3.04 12.18 12.04
N THR A 98 3.65 13.02 11.23
CA THR A 98 5.12 13.18 11.14
C THR A 98 5.58 14.47 11.80
N MET A 99 6.86 14.60 12.06
CA MET A 99 7.43 15.82 12.66
C MET A 99 7.33 17.04 11.74
N ASN A 100 7.18 16.87 10.44
CA ASN A 100 6.99 17.96 9.48
C ASN A 100 5.51 18.32 9.24
N ASN A 101 4.61 17.94 10.17
CA ASN A 101 3.16 18.18 10.13
C ASN A 101 2.42 17.49 8.95
N SER A 102 3.01 16.51 8.32
CA SER A 102 2.27 15.62 7.44
C SER A 102 1.52 14.59 8.25
N TRP A 103 0.34 14.20 7.83
CA TRP A 103 -0.49 13.27 8.59
C TRP A 103 -1.39 12.43 7.68
N ARG A 104 -1.82 11.31 8.21
CA ARG A 104 -2.82 10.43 7.62
C ARG A 104 -3.78 9.96 8.70
N ALA A 105 -5.06 9.85 8.35
CA ALA A 105 -6.06 9.15 9.15
C ALA A 105 -7.02 8.40 8.24
N GLY A 106 -7.47 7.22 8.66
CA GLY A 106 -8.37 6.41 7.85
C GLY A 106 -9.17 5.41 8.65
N GLY A 107 -10.29 4.98 8.05
CA GLY A 107 -11.12 3.89 8.52
C GLY A 107 -11.39 2.92 7.38
N TYR A 108 -11.32 1.62 7.68
CA TYR A 108 -11.33 0.57 6.68
C TYR A 108 -12.13 -0.63 7.15
N MET A 109 -12.91 -1.20 6.27
CA MET A 109 -13.61 -2.46 6.49
C MET A 109 -13.30 -3.41 5.35
N LYS A 110 -12.75 -4.58 5.66
CA LYS A 110 -12.45 -5.64 4.70
C LYS A 110 -13.31 -6.86 5.03
N ALA A 111 -13.97 -7.41 4.03
CA ALA A 111 -14.71 -8.65 4.16
C ALA A 111 -14.05 -9.76 3.34
N PHE A 112 -13.74 -10.87 3.99
CA PHE A 112 -13.10 -12.05 3.41
C PHE A 112 -14.09 -13.22 3.45
N LYS A 113 -14.13 -14.02 2.40
CA LYS A 113 -14.82 -15.30 2.41
C LYS A 113 -13.86 -16.39 2.87
N LEU A 114 -14.21 -17.09 3.95
CA LEU A 114 -13.47 -18.24 4.46
C LEU A 114 -13.92 -19.47 3.68
N SER A 115 -13.14 -19.93 2.70
CA SER A 115 -13.42 -21.23 2.07
C SER A 115 -12.61 -22.31 2.76
N GLY A 116 -13.29 -23.37 3.22
CA GLY A 116 -12.64 -24.49 3.91
C GLY A 116 -11.58 -25.14 3.02
N GLY A 117 -10.33 -24.94 3.33
CA GLY A 117 -9.26 -25.84 2.95
C GLY A 117 -8.13 -25.33 2.07
N ASN A 118 -8.24 -24.25 1.28
CA ASN A 118 -7.11 -23.74 0.48
C ASN A 118 -7.07 -22.23 0.48
N THR A 119 -6.19 -21.69 1.31
CA THR A 119 -6.02 -20.25 1.56
C THR A 119 -4.92 -19.61 0.73
N TYR A 120 -4.74 -19.98 -0.53
CA TYR A 120 -3.65 -19.44 -1.34
C TYR A 120 -3.82 -17.97 -1.74
N HIS A 121 -5.03 -17.39 -1.63
CA HIS A 121 -5.27 -15.99 -1.97
C HIS A 121 -6.35 -15.39 -1.07
N VAL A 122 -5.97 -14.90 0.10
CA VAL A 122 -6.87 -14.14 0.97
C VAL A 122 -6.91 -12.70 0.49
N ALA A 123 -7.61 -12.45 -0.60
CA ALA A 123 -7.98 -11.10 -0.99
C ALA A 123 -9.36 -10.77 -0.42
N PRO A 124 -9.59 -9.56 0.09
CA PRO A 124 -10.92 -9.16 0.50
C PRO A 124 -11.87 -9.15 -0.70
N LEU A 125 -13.07 -9.72 -0.54
CA LEU A 125 -14.12 -9.61 -1.55
C LEU A 125 -14.73 -8.22 -1.59
N PHE A 126 -14.82 -7.57 -0.42
CA PHE A 126 -15.24 -6.19 -0.30
C PHE A 126 -14.25 -5.43 0.56
N TYR A 127 -13.95 -4.22 0.14
CA TYR A 127 -13.12 -3.28 0.84
C TYR A 127 -13.76 -1.91 0.82
N LEU A 128 -14.32 -1.48 1.95
CA LEU A 128 -14.84 -0.14 2.16
C LEU A 128 -13.75 0.66 2.88
N TYR A 129 -13.51 1.88 2.42
CA TYR A 129 -12.48 2.73 3.00
C TYR A 129 -12.85 4.21 2.95
N SER A 130 -12.35 4.93 3.94
CA SER A 130 -12.33 6.40 3.95
C SER A 130 -10.99 6.84 4.53
N GLN A 131 -10.23 7.61 3.78
CA GLN A 131 -8.90 8.06 4.17
C GLN A 131 -8.72 9.54 3.88
N SER A 132 -8.06 10.22 4.78
CA SER A 132 -7.55 11.57 4.59
C SER A 132 -6.04 11.57 4.77
N ILE A 133 -5.32 12.16 3.83
CA ILE A 133 -3.88 12.35 3.89
C ILE A 133 -3.53 13.81 3.61
N SER A 134 -2.58 14.35 4.36
CA SER A 134 -2.03 15.68 4.13
C SER A 134 -0.52 15.61 4.13
N LEU A 135 0.08 15.92 3.00
CA LEU A 135 1.52 15.95 2.77
C LEU A 135 1.96 17.40 2.69
N ASN A 136 2.95 17.79 3.48
CA ASN A 136 3.47 19.15 3.45
C ASN A 136 4.45 19.39 2.31
N ARG A 137 5.07 18.31 1.82
CA ARG A 137 6.02 18.40 0.74
C ARG A 137 5.78 17.31 -0.30
N VAL A 138 5.61 17.72 -1.54
CA VAL A 138 5.70 16.87 -2.74
C VAL A 138 6.52 17.63 -3.75
N ASP A 139 7.56 17.01 -4.27
CA ASP A 139 8.47 17.63 -5.23
C ASP A 139 7.86 17.64 -6.64
N TYR A 140 8.16 18.69 -7.41
CA TYR A 140 7.70 18.86 -8.78
C TYR A 140 8.78 19.51 -9.64
N PHE A 141 9.02 18.93 -10.81
CA PHE A 141 10.04 19.37 -11.77
C PHE A 141 9.46 19.76 -13.14
N GLY A 142 8.12 19.68 -13.27
CA GLY A 142 7.39 19.84 -14.53
C GLY A 142 6.86 18.51 -15.07
N LEU A 143 6.17 18.56 -16.20
CA LEU A 143 5.62 17.39 -16.88
C LEU A 143 6.56 16.90 -17.99
N GLY A 144 6.66 15.59 -18.14
CA GLY A 144 7.43 14.89 -19.16
C GLY A 144 8.80 14.42 -18.69
N GLN A 145 9.46 13.68 -19.57
CA GLN A 145 10.76 13.05 -19.30
C GLN A 145 11.95 14.01 -19.46
N ASN A 146 11.78 15.10 -20.19
CA ASN A 146 12.85 16.03 -20.54
C ASN A 146 12.89 17.27 -19.64
N THR A 147 12.28 17.18 -18.46
CA THR A 147 12.35 18.24 -17.45
C THR A 147 13.75 18.38 -16.88
N THR A 148 14.13 19.61 -16.48
CA THR A 148 15.44 19.88 -15.87
C THR A 148 15.36 19.82 -14.34
N PRO A 149 16.39 19.31 -13.62
CA PRO A 149 16.48 19.39 -12.17
C PRO A 149 16.43 20.84 -11.63
N LEU A 150 16.79 21.81 -12.45
CA LEU A 150 16.76 23.23 -12.06
C LEU A 150 15.34 23.78 -11.86
N ASN A 151 14.34 23.11 -12.39
CA ASN A 151 12.93 23.45 -12.21
C ASN A 151 12.33 22.86 -10.90
N HIS A 152 13.20 22.49 -9.97
CA HIS A 152 12.77 21.91 -8.70
C HIS A 152 11.91 22.89 -7.89
N THR A 153 10.70 22.50 -7.62
CA THR A 153 9.72 23.21 -6.80
C THR A 153 9.00 22.25 -5.87
N THR A 154 8.30 22.77 -4.89
CA THR A 154 7.50 21.97 -3.97
C THR A 154 6.08 22.47 -3.86
N PHE A 155 5.18 21.57 -3.47
CA PHE A 155 3.80 21.89 -3.10
C PHE A 155 3.34 21.02 -1.94
N GLY A 156 2.35 21.49 -1.19
CA GLY A 156 1.62 20.67 -0.24
C GLY A 156 0.43 20.01 -0.92
N PHE A 157 0.11 18.78 -0.53
CA PHE A 157 -0.99 18.01 -1.10
C PHE A 157 -1.88 17.43 -0.01
N THR A 158 -3.17 17.63 -0.12
CA THR A 158 -4.18 16.99 0.72
C THR A 158 -5.16 16.24 -0.15
N GLU A 159 -5.49 15.02 0.22
CA GLU A 159 -6.53 14.24 -0.44
C GLU A 159 -7.43 13.57 0.58
N ASN A 160 -8.73 13.71 0.40
CA ASN A 160 -9.72 12.87 1.04
C ASN A 160 -10.27 11.91 -0.01
N ILE A 161 -10.24 10.62 0.29
CA ILE A 161 -10.76 9.57 -0.58
C ILE A 161 -11.72 8.68 0.21
N THR A 162 -12.87 8.40 -0.36
CA THR A 162 -13.85 7.46 0.21
C THR A 162 -14.39 6.59 -0.89
N GLY A 163 -14.39 5.28 -0.70
CA GLY A 163 -14.82 4.37 -1.75
C GLY A 163 -15.06 2.95 -1.29
N VAL A 164 -15.49 2.17 -2.25
CA VAL A 164 -15.69 0.74 -2.12
C VAL A 164 -15.04 0.02 -3.30
N ASN A 165 -14.31 -1.04 -2.99
CA ASN A 165 -13.72 -1.96 -3.95
C ASN A 165 -14.33 -3.34 -3.74
N ALA A 166 -14.58 -4.05 -4.83
CA ALA A 166 -15.01 -5.45 -4.82
C ALA A 166 -14.11 -6.26 -5.74
N ALA A 167 -13.63 -7.40 -5.26
CA ALA A 167 -12.87 -8.36 -6.04
C ALA A 167 -13.58 -9.72 -5.99
N ILE A 168 -14.19 -10.13 -7.10
CA ILE A 168 -14.98 -11.36 -7.19
C ILE A 168 -14.14 -12.43 -7.88
N PRO A 169 -13.58 -13.40 -7.13
CA PRO A 169 -12.83 -14.50 -7.71
C PRO A 169 -13.78 -15.45 -8.44
N ILE A 170 -13.38 -15.92 -9.61
CA ILE A 170 -14.16 -16.81 -10.46
C ILE A 170 -13.43 -18.15 -10.53
N SER A 171 -14.13 -19.20 -10.09
CA SER A 171 -13.67 -20.57 -10.18
C SER A 171 -14.19 -21.22 -11.45
N VAL A 172 -13.32 -21.92 -12.18
CA VAL A 172 -13.68 -22.70 -13.37
C VAL A 172 -13.67 -24.17 -12.98
N HIS A 173 -14.77 -24.86 -13.21
CA HIS A 173 -14.92 -26.30 -12.94
C HIS A 173 -14.60 -26.72 -11.50
N GLY A 174 -14.91 -25.86 -10.50
CA GLY A 174 -14.68 -26.18 -9.09
C GLY A 174 -13.21 -26.16 -8.65
N GLN A 175 -12.30 -25.70 -9.52
CA GLN A 175 -10.90 -25.49 -9.16
C GLN A 175 -10.71 -24.18 -8.39
N ALA A 176 -9.53 -24.01 -7.76
CA ALA A 176 -9.17 -22.76 -7.14
C ALA A 176 -9.23 -21.61 -8.17
N PRO A 177 -9.76 -20.43 -7.80
CA PRO A 177 -9.88 -19.32 -8.73
C PRO A 177 -8.50 -18.87 -9.18
N ILE A 178 -8.36 -18.65 -10.49
CA ILE A 178 -7.14 -18.14 -11.13
C ILE A 178 -7.32 -16.72 -11.64
N PHE A 179 -8.54 -16.19 -11.61
CA PHE A 179 -8.82 -14.81 -11.96
C PHE A 179 -9.96 -14.23 -11.12
N ALA A 180 -10.02 -12.91 -11.06
CA ALA A 180 -11.07 -12.17 -10.37
C ALA A 180 -11.47 -10.96 -11.22
N ILE A 181 -12.76 -10.62 -11.17
CA ILE A 181 -13.25 -9.32 -11.65
C ILE A 181 -13.10 -8.33 -10.50
N VAL A 182 -12.52 -7.19 -10.78
CA VAL A 182 -12.33 -6.10 -9.81
C VAL A 182 -13.17 -4.91 -10.25
N ALA A 183 -13.94 -4.35 -9.31
CA ALA A 183 -14.69 -3.13 -9.52
C ALA A 183 -14.47 -2.20 -8.33
N GLU A 184 -14.38 -0.91 -8.59
CA GLU A 184 -14.20 0.11 -7.57
C GLU A 184 -15.00 1.36 -7.94
N ILE A 185 -15.52 2.02 -6.94
CA ILE A 185 -16.02 3.38 -7.07
C ILE A 185 -15.58 4.19 -5.87
N ASN A 186 -15.00 5.37 -6.12
CA ASN A 186 -14.60 6.27 -5.04
C ASN A 186 -14.89 7.74 -5.38
N GLY A 187 -14.94 8.55 -4.33
CA GLY A 187 -14.92 9.99 -4.39
C GLY A 187 -13.55 10.49 -3.95
N ARG A 188 -12.94 11.39 -4.71
CA ARG A 188 -11.65 12.00 -4.43
C ARG A 188 -11.77 13.51 -4.33
N PHE A 189 -11.18 14.08 -3.30
CA PHE A 189 -11.20 15.50 -3.01
C PHE A 189 -9.77 15.99 -2.83
N PRO A 190 -9.03 16.21 -3.92
CA PRO A 190 -7.66 16.71 -3.88
C PRO A 190 -7.63 18.21 -3.56
N SER A 191 -6.55 18.65 -2.92
CA SER A 191 -6.26 20.06 -2.69
C SER A 191 -4.75 20.29 -2.74
N VAL A 192 -4.33 21.20 -3.59
CA VAL A 192 -2.94 21.64 -3.74
C VAL A 192 -2.73 22.91 -2.93
N ARG A 193 -1.65 22.96 -2.17
CA ARG A 193 -1.23 24.10 -1.35
C ARG A 193 0.15 24.57 -1.79
N ARG A 194 0.48 25.80 -1.48
CA ARG A 194 1.83 26.33 -1.68
C ARG A 194 2.85 25.51 -0.92
N GLY A 195 4.01 25.30 -1.53
CA GLY A 195 5.18 24.73 -0.86
C GLY A 195 5.67 25.64 0.26
N VAL A 196 6.11 25.03 1.37
CA VAL A 196 6.54 25.74 2.59
C VAL A 196 8.04 25.63 2.85
N GLU A 197 8.78 24.96 1.99
CA GLU A 197 10.24 24.79 2.12
C GLU A 197 10.98 26.11 1.95
N LYS A 198 11.96 26.38 2.84
CA LYS A 198 12.69 27.67 2.83
C LYS A 198 13.61 27.83 1.61
N ASN A 199 14.20 26.73 1.14
CA ASN A 199 15.25 26.77 0.13
C ASN A 199 14.78 26.28 -1.26
N ILE A 200 13.54 25.87 -1.37
CA ILE A 200 12.95 25.35 -2.61
C ILE A 200 11.71 26.20 -2.90
N PRO A 201 11.60 26.78 -4.10
CA PRO A 201 10.47 27.63 -4.43
C PRO A 201 9.16 26.82 -4.47
N SER A 202 8.06 27.49 -4.17
CA SER A 202 6.74 26.91 -4.32
C SER A 202 6.38 26.74 -5.80
N ILE A 203 5.62 25.70 -6.13
CA ILE A 203 5.22 25.35 -7.51
C ILE A 203 4.63 26.55 -8.28
N ASP A 204 3.81 27.36 -7.61
CA ASP A 204 3.14 28.54 -8.21
C ASP A 204 4.07 29.70 -8.53
N SER A 205 5.34 29.63 -8.12
CA SER A 205 6.35 30.64 -8.49
C SER A 205 6.99 30.39 -9.86
N LEU A 206 6.96 29.14 -10.35
CA LEU A 206 7.62 28.75 -11.58
C LEU A 206 6.65 28.15 -12.62
N PHE A 207 5.55 27.56 -12.17
CA PHE A 207 4.59 26.88 -13.02
C PHE A 207 3.24 27.58 -13.01
N THR A 208 2.52 27.42 -14.10
CA THR A 208 1.18 27.99 -14.33
C THR A 208 0.20 26.87 -14.60
N GLU A 209 -1.09 27.19 -14.69
CA GLU A 209 -2.13 26.23 -15.04
C GLU A 209 -1.87 25.49 -16.36
N SER A 210 -1.21 26.14 -17.34
CA SER A 210 -0.87 25.50 -18.62
C SER A 210 0.29 24.50 -18.52
N THR A 211 1.19 24.64 -17.54
CA THR A 211 2.36 23.78 -17.34
C THR A 211 2.20 22.80 -16.16
N ALA A 212 1.20 23.05 -15.32
CA ALA A 212 0.75 22.18 -14.24
C ALA A 212 -0.79 22.21 -14.16
N PRO A 213 -1.48 21.50 -15.04
CA PRO A 213 -2.95 21.51 -15.11
C PRO A 213 -3.60 21.13 -13.78
N GLY A 214 -4.55 21.91 -13.29
CA GLY A 214 -5.17 21.75 -11.99
C GLY A 214 -4.42 22.43 -10.83
N LEU A 215 -3.39 23.24 -11.12
CA LEU A 215 -2.66 23.96 -10.09
C LEU A 215 -3.52 25.00 -9.37
N ASN A 216 -4.27 25.78 -10.11
CA ASN A 216 -5.07 26.89 -9.59
C ASN A 216 -6.49 26.48 -9.20
N HIS A 217 -6.96 25.36 -9.74
CA HIS A 217 -8.32 24.89 -9.50
C HIS A 217 -8.35 23.37 -9.36
N GLN A 218 -8.72 22.88 -8.18
CA GLN A 218 -8.89 21.46 -7.90
C GLN A 218 -10.38 21.15 -7.78
N THR A 219 -10.87 20.26 -8.64
CA THR A 219 -12.24 19.77 -8.58
C THR A 219 -12.31 18.45 -7.82
N ALA A 220 -13.47 18.14 -7.27
CA ALA A 220 -13.76 16.81 -6.76
C ALA A 220 -13.95 15.83 -7.91
N PHE A 221 -13.60 14.56 -7.71
CA PHE A 221 -13.75 13.51 -8.70
C PHE A 221 -14.61 12.36 -8.18
N VAL A 222 -15.41 11.81 -9.05
CA VAL A 222 -15.99 10.47 -8.89
C VAL A 222 -15.21 9.55 -9.82
N GLN A 223 -14.65 8.48 -9.27
CA GLN A 223 -13.80 7.56 -10.00
C GLN A 223 -14.37 6.14 -9.95
N PRO A 224 -15.23 5.74 -10.89
CA PRO A 224 -15.48 4.33 -11.14
C PRO A 224 -14.28 3.69 -11.84
N SER A 225 -14.01 2.44 -11.49
CA SER A 225 -13.00 1.62 -12.15
C SER A 225 -13.44 0.17 -12.22
N GLU A 226 -13.00 -0.51 -13.26
CA GLU A 226 -13.27 -1.89 -13.53
C GLU A 226 -11.99 -2.58 -14.00
N GLY A 227 -11.83 -3.85 -13.69
CA GLY A 227 -10.63 -4.56 -14.07
C GLY A 227 -10.74 -6.06 -13.99
N LEU A 228 -9.72 -6.70 -14.54
CA LEU A 228 -9.50 -8.13 -14.50
C LEU A 228 -8.15 -8.41 -13.84
N ARG A 229 -8.17 -9.25 -12.82
CA ARG A 229 -6.97 -9.72 -12.15
C ARG A 229 -6.79 -11.20 -12.44
N LEU A 230 -5.61 -11.59 -12.95
CA LEU A 230 -5.22 -12.97 -13.16
C LEU A 230 -4.06 -13.30 -12.21
N PHE A 231 -4.16 -14.45 -11.53
CA PHE A 231 -3.18 -14.87 -10.53
C PHE A 231 -2.91 -16.38 -10.54
N PRO A 232 -2.67 -16.98 -11.72
CA PRO A 232 -2.34 -18.39 -11.78
C PRO A 232 -0.96 -18.67 -11.20
N ALA A 233 -0.82 -19.84 -10.58
CA ALA A 233 0.47 -20.41 -10.22
C ALA A 233 0.81 -21.52 -11.23
N LEU A 234 1.97 -21.43 -11.82
CA LEU A 234 2.45 -22.36 -12.84
C LEU A 234 3.57 -23.24 -12.28
N PHE A 235 3.78 -24.41 -12.89
CA PHE A 235 4.86 -25.33 -12.54
C PHE A 235 4.91 -25.67 -11.04
N LYS A 236 3.78 -26.04 -10.44
CA LYS A 236 3.67 -26.36 -9.00
C LYS A 236 4.19 -25.25 -8.10
N ASP A 237 3.72 -24.03 -8.30
CA ASP A 237 4.14 -22.81 -7.62
C ASP A 237 5.58 -22.33 -7.94
N GLY A 238 6.19 -22.85 -8.98
CA GLY A 238 7.50 -22.39 -9.43
C GLY A 238 7.49 -20.98 -10.02
N ILE A 239 6.36 -20.57 -10.61
CA ILE A 239 6.13 -19.21 -11.12
C ILE A 239 4.73 -18.78 -10.70
N ARG A 240 4.61 -17.64 -10.06
CA ARG A 240 3.35 -17.01 -9.71
C ARG A 240 3.15 -15.77 -10.55
N LEU A 241 2.03 -15.69 -11.23
CA LEU A 241 1.66 -14.54 -12.02
C LEU A 241 0.66 -13.70 -11.26
N ASN A 242 0.80 -12.38 -11.30
CA ASN A 242 -0.17 -11.44 -10.77
C ASN A 242 -0.35 -10.31 -11.80
N TYR A 243 -1.36 -10.46 -12.63
CA TYR A 243 -1.66 -9.52 -13.70
C TYR A 243 -2.92 -8.75 -13.36
N LEU A 244 -2.87 -7.44 -13.50
CA LEU A 244 -4.01 -6.55 -13.32
C LEU A 244 -4.17 -5.71 -14.59
N LEU A 245 -5.34 -5.82 -15.21
CA LEU A 245 -5.80 -4.90 -16.25
C LEU A 245 -6.93 -4.09 -15.65
N GLN A 246 -6.81 -2.78 -15.63
CA GLN A 246 -7.78 -1.90 -14.99
C GLN A 246 -8.07 -0.68 -15.87
N PHE A 247 -9.34 -0.37 -15.99
CA PHE A 247 -9.82 0.85 -16.62
C PHE A 247 -10.46 1.75 -15.55
N GLN A 248 -10.04 3.01 -15.52
CA GLN A 248 -10.46 4.00 -14.55
C GLN A 248 -11.06 5.20 -15.28
N GLN A 249 -12.12 5.77 -14.75
CA GLN A 249 -12.71 6.99 -15.27
C GLN A 249 -12.72 8.04 -14.16
N PHE A 250 -12.18 9.20 -14.43
CA PHE A 250 -12.15 10.32 -13.50
C PHE A 250 -13.13 11.37 -13.99
N PHE A 251 -14.27 11.46 -13.33
CA PHE A 251 -15.29 12.46 -13.61
C PHE A 251 -15.16 13.62 -12.64
N GLY A 252 -14.89 14.81 -13.15
CA GLY A 252 -14.94 16.06 -12.41
C GLY A 252 -16.30 16.74 -12.59
N PRO A 253 -17.32 16.48 -11.76
CA PRO A 253 -18.65 17.03 -11.94
C PRO A 253 -18.71 18.56 -11.82
N GLY A 254 -17.78 19.15 -11.09
CA GLY A 254 -17.64 20.60 -10.93
C GLY A 254 -16.88 21.27 -12.08
N ASP A 255 -15.99 20.53 -12.76
CA ASP A 255 -15.18 21.03 -13.88
C ASP A 255 -14.76 19.87 -14.79
N SER A 256 -15.48 19.72 -15.89
CA SER A 256 -15.25 18.64 -16.86
C SER A 256 -13.94 18.75 -17.63
N VAL A 257 -13.28 19.91 -17.61
CA VAL A 257 -11.95 20.12 -18.23
C VAL A 257 -10.91 19.19 -17.65
N TYR A 258 -11.06 18.77 -16.39
CA TYR A 258 -10.18 17.83 -15.72
C TYR A 258 -10.67 16.38 -15.74
N SER A 259 -11.75 16.09 -16.47
CA SER A 259 -12.21 14.71 -16.62
C SER A 259 -11.34 13.96 -17.62
N PHE A 260 -10.90 12.75 -17.24
CA PHE A 260 -10.06 11.90 -18.07
C PHE A 260 -10.33 10.42 -17.77
N ARG A 261 -9.77 9.55 -18.58
CA ARG A 261 -9.81 8.10 -18.41
C ARG A 261 -8.38 7.58 -18.31
N ARG A 262 -8.22 6.43 -17.66
CA ARG A 262 -6.91 5.79 -17.54
C ARG A 262 -7.04 4.29 -17.71
N PHE A 263 -6.10 3.73 -18.43
CA PHE A 263 -5.87 2.31 -18.52
C PHE A 263 -4.57 1.96 -17.81
N ASN A 264 -4.61 1.00 -16.89
CA ASN A 264 -3.46 0.44 -16.23
C ASN A 264 -3.32 -1.04 -16.59
N ALA A 265 -2.10 -1.45 -16.89
CA ALA A 265 -1.72 -2.86 -17.04
C ALA A 265 -0.49 -3.13 -16.18
N ASP A 266 -0.63 -4.03 -15.22
CA ASP A 266 0.43 -4.43 -14.30
C ASP A 266 0.65 -5.94 -14.41
N PHE A 267 1.83 -6.33 -14.86
CA PHE A 267 2.22 -7.72 -15.06
C PHE A 267 3.40 -8.04 -14.14
N ASP A 268 3.12 -8.70 -13.03
CA ASP A 268 4.14 -9.14 -12.08
C ASP A 268 4.31 -10.67 -12.12
N HIS A 269 5.58 -11.10 -12.23
CA HIS A 269 6.00 -12.49 -12.21
C HIS A 269 6.87 -12.69 -10.97
N GLU A 270 6.42 -13.53 -10.06
CA GLU A 270 7.21 -13.96 -8.91
C GLU A 270 7.76 -15.38 -9.17
N ILE A 271 9.07 -15.52 -9.10
CA ILE A 271 9.77 -16.80 -9.14
C ILE A 271 10.38 -17.06 -7.76
N PRO A 272 9.76 -17.91 -6.92
CA PRO A 272 10.30 -18.24 -5.60
C PRO A 272 11.62 -18.99 -5.71
N LEU A 273 12.64 -18.56 -4.96
CA LEU A 273 13.98 -19.18 -4.94
C LEU A 273 14.08 -20.42 -4.05
N SER A 274 12.99 -21.10 -3.75
CA SER A 274 12.86 -22.18 -2.75
C SER A 274 13.58 -23.49 -3.07
N VAL A 275 14.36 -23.55 -4.12
CA VAL A 275 14.92 -24.82 -4.63
C VAL A 275 16.14 -25.29 -3.84
N LEU A 276 16.83 -24.41 -3.12
CA LEU A 276 18.12 -24.73 -2.46
C LEU A 276 18.05 -25.10 -0.99
N SER A 277 16.93 -24.94 -0.29
CA SER A 277 16.91 -25.09 1.17
C SER A 277 15.82 -25.97 1.78
N LYS A 278 15.31 -26.97 1.09
CA LYS A 278 14.45 -28.01 1.71
C LYS A 278 15.00 -28.57 3.05
N LYS A 279 16.25 -28.33 3.39
CA LYS A 279 16.89 -28.77 4.64
C LYS A 279 16.70 -27.86 5.84
N TYR A 280 16.28 -26.62 5.67
CA TYR A 280 16.23 -25.65 6.77
C TYR A 280 14.83 -25.33 7.31
N TYR A 281 13.78 -25.84 6.69
CA TYR A 281 12.40 -25.42 6.95
C TYR A 281 11.48 -26.42 7.62
N ASN A 282 11.98 -27.37 8.38
CA ASN A 282 11.11 -28.17 9.29
C ASN A 282 10.70 -27.41 10.57
N ALA A 283 11.02 -26.16 10.70
CA ALA A 283 10.62 -25.28 11.79
C ALA A 283 10.01 -23.99 11.30
N GLY A 284 9.24 -24.04 10.21
CA GLY A 284 8.38 -22.95 9.79
C GLY A 284 7.34 -22.69 10.87
N ARG A 285 7.67 -21.83 11.83
CA ARG A 285 6.63 -21.12 12.56
C ARG A 285 5.86 -20.36 11.46
N ALA A 286 4.64 -20.83 11.18
CA ALA A 286 3.69 -20.04 10.47
C ALA A 286 3.83 -18.60 10.95
N ALA A 287 3.89 -17.65 10.03
CA ALA A 287 3.74 -16.26 10.39
C ALA A 287 2.37 -16.14 11.00
N VAL A 288 2.37 -16.27 12.27
CA VAL A 288 1.21 -16.27 13.11
C VAL A 288 0.80 -14.82 13.16
N PHE A 289 -0.38 -14.54 12.70
CA PHE A 289 -1.17 -13.61 13.47
C PHE A 289 -1.03 -14.07 14.92
N PRO A 290 -0.47 -13.26 15.84
CA PRO A 290 -0.10 -13.72 17.16
C PRO A 290 -1.32 -14.37 17.79
N HIS A 291 -1.21 -15.63 18.15
CA HIS A 291 -2.09 -16.49 18.97
C HIS A 291 -3.61 -16.32 18.89
N ASN A 292 -4.12 -15.46 18.06
CA ASN A 292 -5.53 -15.16 17.93
C ASN A 292 -6.04 -15.83 16.66
N GLY A 293 -6.28 -17.10 16.74
CA GLY A 293 -7.23 -17.73 15.84
C GLY A 293 -8.52 -16.89 15.80
N PRO A 294 -9.32 -17.00 14.75
CA PRO A 294 -10.62 -16.34 14.69
C PRO A 294 -11.36 -16.61 15.99
N ASP A 295 -11.97 -15.57 16.52
CA ASP A 295 -12.65 -15.55 17.81
C ASP A 295 -13.41 -16.85 18.10
N GLY A 296 -13.09 -17.50 19.20
CA GLY A 296 -13.69 -18.75 19.62
C GLY A 296 -12.96 -20.02 19.19
N CYS A 297 -11.81 -19.91 18.51
CA CYS A 297 -10.95 -21.07 18.28
C CYS A 297 -10.06 -21.31 19.50
N THR A 298 -10.33 -22.32 20.28
CA THR A 298 -9.43 -22.78 21.34
C THR A 298 -8.60 -23.95 20.83
N SER A 299 -7.27 -23.83 20.93
CA SER A 299 -6.33 -24.93 20.65
C SER A 299 -6.24 -25.97 21.76
N THR A 300 -7.07 -25.86 22.78
CA THR A 300 -7.12 -26.81 23.91
C THR A 300 -8.20 -27.87 23.65
N GLY A 301 -7.76 -29.11 23.49
CA GLY A 301 -8.62 -30.28 23.39
C GLY A 301 -9.45 -30.48 24.65
N GLY A 302 -10.62 -29.91 24.67
CA GLY A 302 -11.70 -30.17 25.59
C GLY A 302 -12.92 -30.62 24.79
N GLU A 303 -13.69 -31.55 25.33
CA GLU A 303 -14.75 -32.34 24.70
C GLU A 303 -15.97 -31.59 24.14
N ASN A 304 -15.89 -30.30 23.91
CA ASN A 304 -16.91 -29.55 23.14
C ASN A 304 -16.37 -29.33 21.73
N LYS A 305 -17.11 -29.79 20.72
CA LYS A 305 -16.85 -29.66 19.29
C LYS A 305 -16.37 -28.25 18.96
N ALA A 306 -15.08 -28.03 19.11
CA ALA A 306 -14.43 -26.79 18.70
C ALA A 306 -14.48 -26.72 17.17
N ILE A 307 -15.04 -25.66 16.64
CA ILE A 307 -14.94 -25.33 15.21
C ILE A 307 -13.46 -25.21 14.91
N PRO A 308 -12.88 -25.97 13.96
CA PRO A 308 -11.47 -25.88 13.66
C PRO A 308 -11.15 -24.47 13.22
N CYS A 309 -10.16 -23.87 13.86
CA CYS A 309 -9.66 -22.56 13.48
C CYS A 309 -9.19 -22.61 12.03
N PRO A 310 -9.71 -21.81 11.12
CA PRO A 310 -9.12 -21.69 9.80
C PRO A 310 -7.70 -21.16 9.97
N GLN A 311 -6.71 -22.01 9.74
CA GLN A 311 -5.31 -21.61 9.72
C GLN A 311 -5.07 -20.80 8.45
N VAL A 312 -5.03 -19.50 8.57
CA VAL A 312 -4.51 -18.64 7.51
C VAL A 312 -2.99 -18.73 7.58
N SER A 313 -2.42 -19.74 6.96
CA SER A 313 -0.96 -19.77 6.81
C SER A 313 -0.56 -18.90 5.62
N LEU A 314 -0.07 -17.72 5.89
CA LEU A 314 0.75 -16.99 4.94
C LEU A 314 2.12 -17.68 4.91
N THR A 315 2.24 -18.78 4.21
CA THR A 315 3.54 -19.38 3.92
C THR A 315 4.21 -18.55 2.83
N ARG A 316 4.78 -17.41 3.21
CA ARG A 316 5.81 -16.78 2.39
C ARG A 316 7.07 -17.59 2.63
N LYS A 317 7.63 -18.15 1.56
CA LYS A 317 8.92 -18.84 1.63
C LYS A 317 9.96 -17.79 1.97
N LEU A 318 10.60 -17.91 3.12
CA LEU A 318 11.60 -16.98 3.67
C LEU A 318 12.93 -16.96 2.88
N GLU A 319 13.03 -17.67 1.78
CA GLU A 319 14.29 -17.86 1.05
C GLU A 319 14.59 -16.75 0.06
N GLY A 320 13.58 -16.17 -0.51
CA GLY A 320 13.69 -15.11 -1.49
C GLY A 320 12.88 -15.35 -2.76
N SER A 321 12.88 -14.37 -3.63
CA SER A 321 12.16 -14.39 -4.89
C SER A 321 12.83 -13.50 -5.93
N ILE A 322 12.60 -13.85 -7.20
CA ILE A 322 12.85 -12.95 -8.32
C ILE A 322 11.51 -12.39 -8.75
N HIS A 323 11.43 -11.08 -8.89
CA HIS A 323 10.27 -10.38 -9.45
C HIS A 323 10.62 -9.73 -10.76
N LEU A 324 9.77 -9.95 -11.76
CA LEU A 324 9.83 -9.28 -13.06
C LEU A 324 8.50 -8.58 -13.27
N ARG A 325 8.50 -7.25 -13.30
CA ARG A 325 7.28 -6.44 -13.42
C ARG A 325 7.34 -5.56 -14.66
N VAL A 326 6.22 -5.52 -15.37
CA VAL A 326 5.96 -4.55 -16.42
C VAL A 326 4.70 -3.78 -16.02
N PHE A 327 4.82 -2.46 -15.91
CA PHE A 327 3.71 -1.60 -15.57
C PHE A 327 3.52 -0.53 -16.64
N LEU A 328 2.33 -0.48 -17.20
CA LEU A 328 1.88 0.53 -18.15
C LEU A 328 0.70 1.29 -17.55
N SER A 329 0.75 2.62 -17.62
CA SER A 329 -0.37 3.51 -17.31
C SER A 329 -0.54 4.49 -18.44
N GLU A 330 -1.70 4.52 -19.08
CA GLU A 330 -2.04 5.45 -20.15
C GLU A 330 -3.28 6.25 -19.77
N SER A 331 -3.19 7.57 -19.87
CA SER A 331 -4.31 8.48 -19.55
C SER A 331 -4.83 9.17 -20.81
N PHE A 332 -6.15 9.20 -20.94
CA PHE A 332 -6.85 9.74 -22.11
C PHE A 332 -7.74 10.92 -21.69
N ALA A 333 -7.32 12.12 -22.02
CA ALA A 333 -8.14 13.33 -21.87
C ALA A 333 -8.85 13.66 -23.19
N GLY A 334 -10.09 14.14 -23.11
CA GLY A 334 -10.85 14.60 -24.28
C GLY A 334 -10.24 15.87 -24.88
N LYS A 335 -10.76 16.28 -26.05
CA LYS A 335 -10.34 17.54 -26.68
C LYS A 335 -10.69 18.71 -25.74
N GLY A 336 -9.69 19.52 -25.39
CA GLY A 336 -9.84 20.63 -24.46
C GLY A 336 -9.82 20.21 -22.98
N SER A 337 -9.65 18.92 -22.69
CA SER A 337 -9.44 18.43 -21.32
C SER A 337 -7.97 18.09 -21.06
N SER A 338 -7.60 18.07 -19.80
CA SER A 338 -6.23 17.76 -19.36
C SER A 338 -6.25 16.85 -18.13
N VAL A 339 -5.21 16.03 -17.99
CA VAL A 339 -4.97 15.25 -16.77
C VAL A 339 -4.37 16.17 -15.73
N PRO A 340 -4.97 16.32 -14.53
CA PRO A 340 -4.38 17.11 -13.47
C PRO A 340 -2.98 16.59 -13.11
N PHE A 341 -2.03 17.50 -12.92
CA PHE A 341 -0.65 17.12 -12.67
C PHE A 341 -0.49 16.23 -11.43
N TYR A 342 -1.30 16.45 -10.40
CA TYR A 342 -1.28 15.68 -9.15
C TYR A 342 -1.84 14.26 -9.29
N PHE A 343 -2.54 13.95 -10.39
CA PHE A 343 -2.93 12.58 -10.75
C PHE A 343 -2.03 11.95 -11.81
N SER A 344 -1.11 12.67 -12.39
CA SER A 344 -0.17 12.08 -13.34
C SER A 344 0.80 11.14 -12.62
N PRO A 345 0.99 9.91 -13.13
CA PRO A 345 2.01 8.98 -12.65
C PRO A 345 3.39 9.63 -12.51
N THR A 346 4.14 9.19 -11.50
CA THR A 346 5.48 9.68 -11.20
C THR A 346 6.49 8.56 -11.18
N ILE A 347 7.71 8.85 -11.61
CA ILE A 347 8.88 8.00 -11.46
C ILE A 347 10.08 8.85 -11.03
N GLY A 348 10.99 8.24 -10.31
CA GLY A 348 12.12 8.88 -9.64
C GLY A 348 12.00 8.70 -8.14
N GLY A 349 13.03 8.13 -7.50
CA GLY A 349 13.05 7.87 -6.06
C GLY A 349 11.93 6.95 -5.61
N SER A 350 11.05 7.45 -4.80
CA SER A 350 9.82 6.78 -4.37
C SER A 350 8.60 7.61 -4.80
N ASP A 351 7.51 6.95 -5.08
CA ASP A 351 6.23 7.62 -5.32
C ASP A 351 5.44 7.87 -4.02
N LEU A 352 4.24 8.43 -4.16
CA LEU A 352 3.36 8.71 -3.04
C LEU A 352 2.91 7.45 -2.28
N ASP A 353 2.93 6.30 -2.92
CA ASP A 353 2.56 5.01 -2.32
C ASP A 353 3.77 4.30 -1.69
N GLY A 354 4.96 4.92 -1.73
CA GLY A 354 6.20 4.37 -1.21
C GLY A 354 6.83 3.31 -2.13
N THR A 355 6.34 3.16 -3.35
CA THR A 355 6.95 2.28 -4.35
C THR A 355 8.20 2.95 -4.91
N HIS A 356 9.33 2.25 -4.86
CA HIS A 356 10.57 2.74 -5.46
C HIS A 356 10.59 2.46 -6.94
N MET A 357 10.76 3.50 -7.75
CA MET A 357 10.90 3.41 -9.20
C MET A 357 11.97 4.38 -9.66
N LEU A 358 13.00 3.90 -10.38
CA LEU A 358 14.15 4.71 -10.75
C LEU A 358 14.81 5.39 -9.54
N GLY A 359 15.16 4.61 -8.53
CA GLY A 359 15.67 5.13 -7.25
C GLY A 359 16.94 5.97 -7.33
N SER A 360 17.67 5.98 -8.46
CA SER A 360 18.84 6.83 -8.69
C SER A 360 18.52 8.28 -9.06
N TYR A 361 17.25 8.61 -9.14
CA TYR A 361 16.78 9.97 -9.39
C TYR A 361 16.09 10.53 -8.13
N PRO A 362 16.00 11.86 -7.98
CA PRO A 362 15.22 12.48 -6.91
C PRO A 362 13.77 11.97 -6.87
N ASP A 363 13.12 12.08 -5.74
CA ASP A 363 11.73 11.71 -5.58
C ASP A 363 10.82 12.52 -6.52
N TYR A 364 9.85 11.84 -7.14
CA TYR A 364 8.91 12.44 -8.12
C TYR A 364 9.56 13.13 -9.32
N ARG A 365 10.79 12.78 -9.67
CA ARG A 365 11.61 13.49 -10.65
C ARG A 365 10.97 13.64 -12.03
N PHE A 366 10.28 12.62 -12.49
CA PHE A 366 9.58 12.63 -13.77
C PHE A 366 8.10 12.36 -13.55
N ARG A 367 7.26 13.13 -14.21
CA ARG A 367 5.81 13.07 -14.08
C ARG A 367 5.16 13.21 -15.44
N GLY A 368 4.22 12.36 -15.78
CA GLY A 368 3.48 12.45 -17.05
C GLY A 368 2.18 11.67 -16.99
N PRO A 369 1.19 11.99 -17.86
CA PRO A 369 -0.06 11.25 -17.95
C PRO A 369 0.13 9.78 -18.35
N ASP A 370 1.20 9.47 -19.06
CA ASP A 370 1.53 8.12 -19.51
C ASP A 370 2.85 7.66 -18.91
N LEU A 371 2.93 6.37 -18.55
CA LEU A 371 4.09 5.76 -17.91
C LEU A 371 4.29 4.32 -18.40
N LEU A 372 5.53 3.94 -18.65
CA LEU A 372 5.97 2.58 -18.88
C LEU A 372 7.17 2.26 -17.99
N LEU A 373 7.08 1.17 -17.23
CA LEU A 373 8.11 0.69 -16.31
C LEU A 373 8.40 -0.79 -16.58
N PHE A 374 9.67 -1.11 -16.64
CA PHE A 374 10.21 -2.47 -16.53
C PHE A 374 11.04 -2.55 -15.25
N ARG A 375 10.76 -3.51 -14.40
CA ARG A 375 11.50 -3.78 -13.17
C ARG A 375 11.89 -5.22 -13.08
N GLY A 376 13.16 -5.48 -12.79
CA GLY A 376 13.67 -6.75 -12.31
C GLY A 376 14.18 -6.58 -10.89
N SER A 377 13.79 -7.46 -9.96
CA SER A 377 14.37 -7.46 -8.62
C SER A 377 14.59 -8.88 -8.11
N VAL A 378 15.62 -9.02 -7.30
CA VAL A 378 15.98 -10.28 -6.62
C VAL A 378 16.13 -9.95 -5.15
N GLU A 379 15.36 -10.63 -4.32
CA GLU A 379 15.50 -10.59 -2.87
C GLU A 379 15.86 -11.98 -2.35
N HIS A 380 16.85 -12.06 -1.47
CA HIS A 380 17.26 -13.31 -0.84
C HIS A 380 17.56 -13.10 0.63
N SER A 381 17.01 -13.97 1.49
CA SER A 381 17.29 -13.92 2.94
C SER A 381 18.75 -14.26 3.25
N LEU A 382 19.34 -13.56 4.20
CA LEU A 382 20.70 -13.78 4.66
C LEU A 382 20.71 -14.78 5.82
N GLY A 383 20.66 -16.06 5.50
CA GLY A 383 20.69 -17.14 6.48
C GLY A 383 19.44 -17.22 7.34
N LYS A 384 19.64 -17.27 8.69
CA LYS A 384 18.56 -17.37 9.67
C LYS A 384 18.09 -16.02 10.23
N LEU A 385 18.76 -14.95 9.83
CA LEU A 385 18.42 -13.60 10.29
C LEU A 385 17.19 -13.08 9.55
N PRO A 386 16.38 -12.24 10.18
CA PRO A 386 15.26 -11.58 9.52
C PRO A 386 15.74 -10.44 8.59
N ILE A 387 16.83 -10.67 7.88
CA ILE A 387 17.45 -9.70 6.99
C ILE A 387 17.59 -10.35 5.62
N GLY A 388 17.24 -9.61 4.57
CA GLY A 388 17.41 -9.99 3.18
C GLY A 388 18.35 -9.03 2.46
N ALA A 389 19.01 -9.53 1.41
CA ALA A 389 19.68 -8.72 0.41
C ALA A 389 18.72 -8.49 -0.76
N LEU A 390 18.64 -7.25 -1.23
CA LEU A 390 17.80 -6.84 -2.35
C LEU A 390 18.65 -6.24 -3.46
N PHE A 391 18.43 -6.68 -4.69
CA PHE A 391 18.97 -6.09 -5.90
C PHE A 391 17.82 -5.73 -6.83
N SER A 392 17.89 -4.58 -7.49
CA SER A 392 16.88 -4.15 -8.45
C SER A 392 17.48 -3.45 -9.66
N VAL A 393 16.79 -3.59 -10.78
CA VAL A 393 17.06 -2.87 -12.03
C VAL A 393 15.73 -2.31 -12.50
N ASP A 394 15.69 -1.02 -12.74
CA ASP A 394 14.52 -0.33 -13.26
C ASP A 394 14.86 0.34 -14.59
N GLU A 395 13.95 0.21 -15.53
CA GLU A 395 13.92 1.01 -16.75
C GLU A 395 12.52 1.62 -16.89
N ALA A 396 12.44 2.94 -16.96
CA ALA A 396 11.14 3.59 -17.02
C ALA A 396 11.15 4.86 -17.86
N LYS A 397 9.94 5.22 -18.29
CA LYS A 397 9.70 6.38 -19.15
C LYS A 397 8.33 6.96 -18.83
N VAL A 398 8.23 8.28 -18.83
CA VAL A 398 6.95 8.99 -18.83
C VAL A 398 6.75 9.71 -20.15
N GLY A 399 5.50 9.78 -20.60
CA GLY A 399 5.08 10.49 -21.81
C GLY A 399 4.06 11.57 -21.48
N LEU A 400 4.04 12.62 -22.32
CA LEU A 400 2.96 13.62 -22.32
C LEU A 400 1.80 13.16 -23.20
N ARG A 401 2.08 12.26 -24.12
CA ARG A 401 1.13 11.67 -25.07
C ARG A 401 1.49 10.20 -25.27
N ARG A 402 0.51 9.40 -25.64
CA ARG A 402 0.69 7.98 -25.96
C ARG A 402 1.83 7.71 -26.96
N GLY A 403 2.01 8.57 -27.95
CA GLY A 403 3.09 8.46 -28.94
C GLY A 403 4.50 8.64 -28.36
N ASP A 404 4.63 9.18 -27.15
CA ASP A 404 5.94 9.32 -26.47
C ASP A 404 6.36 8.02 -25.78
N ILE A 405 5.45 7.07 -25.60
CA ILE A 405 5.72 5.75 -25.00
C ILE A 405 6.23 4.80 -26.11
N SER A 406 7.51 4.93 -26.42
CA SER A 406 8.26 4.05 -27.30
C SER A 406 9.27 3.23 -26.49
N LEU A 407 9.80 2.15 -27.07
CA LEU A 407 10.78 1.27 -26.43
C LEU A 407 12.23 1.80 -26.50
N ASP A 408 12.40 3.11 -26.66
CA ASP A 408 13.68 3.80 -26.73
C ASP A 408 13.79 4.86 -25.64
N HIS A 409 15.02 5.32 -25.37
CA HIS A 409 15.32 6.43 -24.45
C HIS A 409 14.76 6.25 -23.03
N PHE A 410 14.80 5.04 -22.48
CA PHE A 410 14.47 4.81 -21.08
C PHE A 410 15.45 5.48 -20.13
N ARG A 411 14.96 5.87 -18.96
CA ARG A 411 15.77 6.16 -17.80
C ARG A 411 15.99 4.85 -17.05
N HIS A 412 17.20 4.64 -16.55
CA HIS A 412 17.57 3.40 -15.85
C HIS A 412 18.11 3.68 -14.45
N SER A 413 17.93 2.73 -13.56
CA SER A 413 18.44 2.75 -12.19
C SER A 413 18.79 1.34 -11.74
N PHE A 414 19.90 1.22 -11.03
CA PHE A 414 20.35 -0.01 -10.38
C PHE A 414 20.31 0.21 -8.87
N GLY A 415 19.75 -0.74 -8.15
CA GLY A 415 19.66 -0.68 -6.69
C GLY A 415 20.28 -1.90 -6.03
N ALA A 416 20.94 -1.69 -4.90
CA ALA A 416 21.40 -2.76 -4.01
C ALA A 416 21.14 -2.35 -2.57
N GLY A 417 20.66 -3.27 -1.74
CA GLY A 417 20.29 -2.92 -0.38
C GLY A 417 19.98 -4.10 0.52
N LEU A 418 19.42 -3.76 1.66
CA LEU A 418 19.02 -4.70 2.70
C LEU A 418 17.55 -4.50 3.03
N THR A 419 16.88 -5.60 3.33
CA THR A 419 15.51 -5.62 3.86
C THR A 419 15.49 -6.24 5.24
N VAL A 420 14.67 -5.71 6.13
CA VAL A 420 14.39 -6.30 7.45
C VAL A 420 12.97 -6.82 7.43
N HIS A 421 12.80 -8.09 7.78
CA HIS A 421 11.52 -8.78 7.74
C HIS A 421 10.91 -8.92 9.14
N ALA A 422 9.61 -8.77 9.22
CA ALA A 422 8.83 -9.23 10.37
C ALA A 422 7.61 -10.01 9.85
N GLY A 423 7.36 -11.18 10.44
CA GLY A 423 6.26 -12.05 9.96
C GLY A 423 6.41 -12.49 8.50
N GLY A 424 7.65 -12.54 7.97
CA GLY A 424 7.92 -12.91 6.58
C GLY A 424 7.66 -11.81 5.54
N LEU A 425 7.34 -10.59 5.98
CA LEU A 425 7.15 -9.42 5.11
C LEU A 425 8.28 -8.43 5.28
N PRO A 426 8.78 -7.77 4.22
CA PRO A 426 9.76 -6.71 4.33
C PRO A 426 9.09 -5.50 5.00
N MET A 427 9.58 -5.14 6.19
CA MET A 427 9.06 -4.03 6.98
C MET A 427 9.92 -2.77 6.86
N ILE A 428 11.22 -2.95 6.71
CA ILE A 428 12.16 -1.85 6.52
C ILE A 428 13.06 -2.21 5.35
N SER A 429 13.31 -1.27 4.47
CA SER A 429 14.27 -1.41 3.38
C SER A 429 15.25 -0.25 3.36
N PHE A 430 16.51 -0.56 3.09
CA PHE A 430 17.58 0.39 2.83
C PHE A 430 18.15 0.06 1.46
N LEU A 431 18.06 0.99 0.54
CA LEU A 431 18.49 0.80 -0.83
C LEU A 431 19.48 1.88 -1.22
N TYR A 432 20.63 1.50 -1.72
CA TYR A 432 21.56 2.38 -2.40
C TYR A 432 21.38 2.22 -3.91
N THR A 433 21.15 3.32 -4.59
CA THR A 433 20.76 3.32 -6.00
C THR A 433 21.69 4.18 -6.82
N ARG A 434 21.98 3.74 -8.05
CA ARG A 434 22.84 4.42 -9.01
C ARG A 434 22.28 4.22 -10.42
N GLY A 435 22.35 5.27 -11.25
CA GLY A 435 21.96 5.26 -12.66
C GLY A 435 21.70 6.66 -13.17
N GLY A 436 21.61 6.79 -14.49
CA GLY A 436 21.38 8.09 -15.13
C GLY A 436 22.45 9.14 -14.84
N ASN A 437 22.11 10.40 -15.11
CA ASN A 437 23.01 11.55 -15.02
C ASN A 437 22.80 12.37 -13.73
N GLU A 438 21.88 11.99 -12.86
CA GLU A 438 21.48 12.81 -11.71
C GLU A 438 22.01 12.28 -10.37
N GLY A 439 22.91 11.31 -10.41
CA GLY A 439 23.72 10.91 -9.26
C GLY A 439 23.33 9.57 -8.63
N THR A 440 23.58 9.47 -7.34
CA THR A 440 23.32 8.30 -6.51
C THR A 440 22.46 8.71 -5.33
N HIS A 441 21.50 7.88 -4.96
CA HIS A 441 20.61 8.14 -3.83
C HIS A 441 20.62 6.95 -2.87
N ALA A 442 20.47 7.25 -1.58
CA ALA A 442 20.18 6.26 -0.55
C ALA A 442 18.72 6.44 -0.12
N ILE A 443 17.96 5.37 -0.20
CA ILE A 443 16.55 5.34 0.14
C ILE A 443 16.36 4.48 1.37
N ALA A 444 15.66 4.99 2.37
CA ALA A 444 15.21 4.23 3.53
C ALA A 444 13.68 4.31 3.59
N ASN A 445 13.03 3.16 3.68
CA ASN A 445 11.58 3.10 3.74
C ASN A 445 11.12 2.18 4.85
N ILE A 446 10.11 2.61 5.59
CA ILE A 446 9.36 1.79 6.55
C ILE A 446 8.01 1.47 5.91
N SER A 447 7.70 0.19 5.80
CA SER A 447 6.48 -0.28 5.14
C SER A 447 5.22 0.42 5.67
N PRO A 448 4.39 0.99 4.80
CA PRO A 448 3.08 1.53 5.21
C PRO A 448 2.15 0.49 5.82
N ALA A 449 2.44 -0.80 5.66
CA ALA A 449 1.67 -1.88 6.30
C ALA A 449 1.69 -1.80 7.83
N LEU A 450 2.72 -1.18 8.42
CA LEU A 450 2.78 -0.91 9.86
C LEU A 450 1.89 0.27 10.30
N LEU A 451 1.29 0.99 9.38
CA LEU A 451 0.33 2.07 9.64
C LEU A 451 -1.11 1.55 9.82
N GLY A 452 -1.31 0.38 10.44
CA GLY A 452 -2.66 -0.15 10.67
C GLY A 452 -3.11 -1.23 9.70
N SER A 453 -2.18 -1.87 9.02
CA SER A 453 -2.43 -2.98 8.06
C SER A 453 -3.31 -2.60 6.87
N SER A 454 -3.48 -1.33 6.59
CA SER A 454 -4.28 -0.84 5.47
C SER A 454 -3.41 -0.03 4.53
N GLY A 455 -3.24 -0.55 3.33
CA GLY A 455 -2.56 0.19 2.27
C GLY A 455 -3.34 1.46 1.91
N ARG A 456 -2.64 2.48 1.45
CA ARG A 456 -3.26 3.63 0.83
C ARG A 456 -3.93 3.18 -0.47
N PRO A 457 -5.18 3.60 -0.76
CA PRO A 457 -5.72 3.43 -2.10
C PRO A 457 -4.82 4.16 -3.11
N PRO A 458 -4.41 3.53 -4.21
CA PRO A 458 -3.50 4.13 -5.16
C PRO A 458 -4.08 5.41 -5.75
N LEU A 459 -3.24 6.42 -5.98
CA LEU A 459 -3.64 7.65 -6.66
C LEU A 459 -3.86 7.43 -8.15
N PHE A 460 -3.20 6.43 -8.69
CA PHE A 460 -3.20 6.07 -10.10
C PHE A 460 -3.02 4.56 -10.28
#